data_b2754d44450b07b68ef2d580c618f1c3
#
_entry.id   b2754d44450b07b68ef2d580c618f1c3
#
_cell.length_a   1.000
_cell.length_b   1.000
_cell.length_c   1.000
_cell.angle_alpha   90.00
_cell.angle_beta   90.00
_cell.angle_gamma   90.00
#
_symmetry.space_group_name_H-M   'P 1'
#
loop_
_entity.id
_entity.type
_entity.pdbx_description
1 polymer ?
#
loop_
_entity_poly.entity_id
_entity_poly.type
_entity_poly.pdbx_seq_one_letter_code
_entity_poly.pdbx_strand_id
1 'polypeptide(L)'
;EEQPACVISIHQNSYHEEAIHGAQVFYYGTSRESQSLAELIQEELVRFADPENHRQAKANDTYYLLKKTQAPVVIVECGFLSNWEENGKLKDEGYQDRLVWAIHMGVMQYLNQ
;
A
#
# COMPACT_ATOMS: atom_id res chain seq x y z
N GLU A 1 10.42 3.40 -25.54
CA GLU A 1 10.26 2.92 -24.18
C GLU A 1 9.30 3.81 -23.40
N GLU A 2 8.25 3.24 -22.88
CA GLU A 2 7.22 3.99 -22.20
C GLU A 2 7.59 4.23 -20.75
N GLN A 3 7.30 5.44 -20.28
CA GLN A 3 7.43 5.76 -18.86
C GLN A 3 6.08 5.56 -18.19
N PRO A 4 6.01 4.79 -17.09
CA PRO A 4 4.74 4.59 -16.41
C PRO A 4 4.27 5.87 -15.73
N ALA A 5 2.94 6.04 -15.63
CA ALA A 5 2.34 7.14 -14.88
C ALA A 5 2.60 6.98 -13.38
N CYS A 6 2.67 5.75 -12.90
CA CYS A 6 3.03 5.42 -11.52
C CYS A 6 3.42 3.94 -11.44
N VAL A 7 4.09 3.58 -10.35
CA VAL A 7 4.53 2.21 -10.11
C VAL A 7 4.01 1.78 -8.74
N ILE A 8 3.40 0.59 -8.68
CA ILE A 8 2.87 0.05 -7.43
C ILE A 8 3.44 -1.34 -7.23
N SER A 9 4.17 -1.51 -6.13
CA SER A 9 4.71 -2.80 -5.74
C SER A 9 3.89 -3.34 -4.57
N ILE A 10 3.46 -4.59 -4.66
CA ILE A 10 2.57 -5.18 -3.67
C ILE A 10 3.33 -6.27 -2.93
N HIS A 11 3.32 -6.19 -1.60
CA HIS A 11 4.08 -7.06 -0.74
C HIS A 11 3.22 -7.68 0.36
N GLN A 12 3.68 -8.80 0.88
CA GLN A 12 3.16 -9.44 2.10
C GLN A 12 4.38 -9.79 2.96
N ASN A 13 4.63 -9.01 3.98
CA ASN A 13 5.80 -9.18 4.81
C ASN A 13 5.52 -10.01 6.06
N SER A 14 6.58 -10.50 6.68
CA SER A 14 6.55 -11.07 8.03
C SER A 14 7.17 -10.07 8.99
N TYR A 15 6.68 -10.07 10.24
CA TYR A 15 7.22 -9.21 11.28
C TYR A 15 7.26 -9.99 12.60
N HIS A 16 8.20 -9.64 13.48
CA HIS A 16 8.40 -10.37 14.73
C HIS A 16 7.23 -10.24 15.71
N GLU A 17 6.52 -9.13 15.67
CA GLU A 17 5.43 -8.87 16.59
C GLU A 17 4.10 -9.25 15.96
N GLU A 18 3.41 -10.20 16.57
CA GLU A 18 2.10 -10.64 16.08
C GLU A 18 1.05 -9.53 16.15
N ALA A 19 1.26 -8.54 17.00
CA ALA A 19 0.34 -7.41 17.11
C ALA A 19 0.39 -6.46 15.92
N ILE A 20 1.45 -6.53 15.11
CA ILE A 20 1.58 -5.66 13.94
C ILE A 20 0.63 -6.16 12.84
N HIS A 21 -0.34 -5.34 12.47
CA HIS A 21 -1.35 -5.70 11.49
C HIS A 21 -1.85 -4.46 10.74
N GLY A 22 -2.59 -4.70 9.67
CA GLY A 22 -3.17 -3.64 8.85
C GLY A 22 -2.33 -3.32 7.63
N ALA A 23 -2.98 -3.14 6.48
CA ALA A 23 -2.30 -2.74 5.26
C ALA A 23 -1.73 -1.34 5.39
N GLN A 24 -0.56 -1.10 4.80
CA GLN A 24 0.10 0.18 4.86
C GLN A 24 0.86 0.47 3.58
N VAL A 25 0.80 1.73 3.13
CA VAL A 25 1.47 2.18 1.92
C VAL A 25 2.69 3.01 2.28
N PHE A 26 3.82 2.69 1.65
CA PHE A 26 5.09 3.38 1.85
C PHE A 26 5.48 4.17 0.62
N TYR A 27 6.11 5.33 0.82
CA TYR A 27 6.59 6.20 -0.24
C TYR A 27 7.95 6.79 0.14
N TYR A 28 8.71 7.27 -0.88
CA TYR A 28 9.97 7.96 -0.60
C TYR A 28 9.68 9.37 -0.10
N GLY A 29 10.29 9.73 1.03
CA GLY A 29 9.93 10.94 1.79
C GLY A 29 10.09 12.26 1.05
N THR A 30 10.94 12.32 0.01
CA THR A 30 11.14 13.54 -0.77
C THR A 30 10.23 13.67 -1.99
N SER A 31 9.45 12.63 -2.30
CA SER A 31 8.58 12.63 -3.49
C SER A 31 7.17 13.01 -3.11
N ARG A 32 6.75 14.21 -3.51
CA ARG A 32 5.38 14.70 -3.23
C ARG A 32 4.33 13.90 -4.00
N GLU A 33 4.65 13.54 -5.24
CA GLU A 33 3.75 12.74 -6.07
C GLU A 33 3.53 11.36 -5.47
N SER A 34 4.61 10.73 -5.01
CA SER A 34 4.50 9.42 -4.36
C SER A 34 3.72 9.52 -3.06
N GLN A 35 3.91 10.58 -2.30
CA GLN A 35 3.16 10.81 -1.06
C GLN A 35 1.67 10.93 -1.36
N SER A 36 1.31 11.73 -2.35
CA SER A 36 -0.10 11.93 -2.74
C SER A 36 -0.74 10.61 -3.15
N LEU A 37 -0.05 9.83 -3.99
CA LEU A 37 -0.52 8.51 -4.40
C LEU A 37 -0.69 7.59 -3.21
N ALA A 38 0.31 7.56 -2.32
CA ALA A 38 0.29 6.70 -1.14
C ALA A 38 -0.87 7.03 -0.22
N GLU A 39 -1.12 8.32 0.03
CA GLU A 39 -2.21 8.74 0.90
C GLU A 39 -3.57 8.39 0.33
N LEU A 40 -3.75 8.56 -0.96
CA LEU A 40 -5.02 8.20 -1.62
C LEU A 40 -5.28 6.69 -1.53
N ILE A 41 -4.26 5.88 -1.79
CA ILE A 41 -4.41 4.42 -1.68
C ILE A 41 -4.67 4.02 -0.23
N GLN A 42 -3.95 4.60 0.72
CA GLN A 42 -4.12 4.28 2.14
C GLN A 42 -5.55 4.57 2.62
N GLU A 43 -6.11 5.71 2.22
CA GLU A 43 -7.49 6.04 2.56
C GLU A 43 -8.47 4.98 2.03
N GLU A 44 -8.27 4.55 0.80
CA GLU A 44 -9.17 3.55 0.20
C GLU A 44 -8.99 2.18 0.82
N LEU A 45 -7.76 1.82 1.22
CA LEU A 45 -7.52 0.56 1.94
C LEU A 45 -8.28 0.52 3.27
N VAL A 46 -8.28 1.63 4.00
CA VAL A 46 -9.05 1.72 5.26
C VAL A 46 -10.54 1.68 4.97
N ARG A 47 -10.98 2.42 3.95
CA ARG A 47 -12.40 2.54 3.64
C ARG A 47 -13.02 1.23 3.16
N PHE A 48 -12.34 0.52 2.24
CA PHE A 48 -12.94 -0.62 1.57
C PHE A 48 -12.44 -1.98 2.04
N ALA A 49 -11.20 -2.05 2.51
CA ALA A 49 -10.63 -3.34 2.90
C ALA A 49 -10.74 -3.61 4.39
N ASP A 50 -10.42 -2.61 5.23
CA ASP A 50 -10.42 -2.81 6.68
C ASP A 50 -10.65 -1.49 7.41
N PRO A 51 -11.92 -1.17 7.76
CA PRO A 51 -12.23 0.08 8.46
C PRO A 51 -11.62 0.18 9.86
N GLU A 52 -11.16 -0.92 10.45
CA GLU A 52 -10.49 -0.91 11.75
C GLU A 52 -8.99 -0.67 11.65
N ASN A 53 -8.47 -0.56 10.45
CA ASN A 53 -7.07 -0.26 10.20
C ASN A 53 -6.81 1.22 10.47
N HIS A 54 -5.93 1.51 11.43
CA HIS A 54 -5.58 2.89 11.81
C HIS A 54 -4.23 3.33 11.24
N ARG A 55 -3.63 2.55 10.35
CA ARG A 55 -2.35 2.89 9.77
C ARG A 55 -2.50 4.01 8.76
N GLN A 56 -1.42 4.77 8.59
CA GLN A 56 -1.35 5.87 7.65
C GLN A 56 -0.22 5.62 6.67
N ALA A 57 -0.29 6.24 5.48
CA ALA A 57 0.82 6.22 4.55
C ALA A 57 2.08 6.75 5.26
N LYS A 58 3.22 6.11 5.01
CA LYS A 58 4.44 6.39 5.74
C LYS A 58 5.63 6.55 4.81
N ALA A 59 6.45 7.54 5.08
CA ALA A 59 7.71 7.72 4.36
C ALA A 59 8.68 6.60 4.73
N ASN A 60 9.40 6.10 3.74
CA ASN A 60 10.41 5.06 3.94
C ASN A 60 11.58 5.30 2.99
N ASP A 61 12.77 5.47 3.55
CA ASP A 61 13.97 5.77 2.78
C ASP A 61 14.88 4.56 2.58
N THR A 62 14.47 3.39 3.04
CA THR A 62 15.30 2.20 2.98
C THR A 62 15.02 1.28 1.78
N TYR A 63 13.81 1.32 1.23
CA TYR A 63 13.49 0.49 0.08
C TYR A 63 14.17 1.01 -1.17
N TYR A 64 14.96 0.14 -1.79
CA TYR A 64 15.69 0.48 -3.01
C TYR A 64 14.76 0.94 -4.13
N LEU A 65 13.64 0.23 -4.29
CA LEU A 65 12.66 0.55 -5.34
C LEU A 65 12.17 2.00 -5.23
N LEU A 66 11.87 2.44 -4.00
CA LEU A 66 11.36 3.80 -3.78
C LEU A 66 12.41 4.85 -4.13
N LYS A 67 13.68 4.57 -3.83
CA LYS A 67 14.76 5.54 -4.04
C LYS A 67 15.18 5.68 -5.49
N LYS A 68 15.06 4.61 -6.27
CA LYS A 68 15.63 4.55 -7.62
C LYS A 68 14.62 4.70 -8.74
N THR A 69 13.34 4.71 -8.43
CA THR A 69 12.30 4.86 -9.44
C THR A 69 11.96 6.34 -9.61
N GLN A 70 12.02 6.86 -10.83
CA GLN A 70 11.75 8.27 -11.10
C GLN A 70 10.26 8.58 -11.18
N ALA A 71 9.45 7.64 -11.65
CA ALA A 71 8.00 7.79 -11.64
C ALA A 71 7.49 7.79 -10.21
N PRO A 72 6.29 8.34 -9.94
CA PRO A 72 5.64 8.16 -8.65
C PRO A 72 5.56 6.67 -8.32
N VAL A 73 6.06 6.28 -7.15
CA VAL A 73 6.15 4.88 -6.78
C VAL A 73 5.77 4.70 -5.32
N VAL A 74 5.00 3.64 -5.06
CA VAL A 74 4.63 3.26 -3.70
C VAL A 74 4.79 1.76 -3.52
N ILE A 75 4.97 1.35 -2.27
CA ILE A 75 4.93 -0.06 -1.89
C ILE A 75 3.69 -0.24 -1.03
N VAL A 76 2.80 -1.13 -1.45
CA VAL A 76 1.61 -1.48 -0.69
C VAL A 76 1.90 -2.76 0.07
N GLU A 77 2.02 -2.64 1.39
CA GLU A 77 2.13 -3.79 2.28
C GLU A 77 0.73 -4.22 2.66
N CYS A 78 0.28 -5.37 2.14
CA CYS A 78 -1.11 -5.79 2.27
C CYS A 78 -1.45 -6.36 3.64
N GLY A 79 -0.45 -6.77 4.41
CA GLY A 79 -0.65 -7.33 5.73
C GLY A 79 0.58 -8.15 6.13
N PHE A 80 0.61 -8.54 7.38
CA PHE A 80 1.77 -9.24 7.93
C PHE A 80 1.43 -10.71 8.15
N LEU A 81 2.11 -11.59 7.42
CA LEU A 81 1.88 -13.03 7.49
C LEU A 81 2.12 -13.62 8.88
N SER A 82 2.92 -12.94 9.69
CA SER A 82 3.18 -13.33 11.07
C SER A 82 2.00 -13.05 12.01
N ASN A 83 1.05 -12.22 11.60
CA ASN A 83 -0.17 -11.99 12.37
C ASN A 83 -1.19 -13.04 11.98
N TRP A 84 -1.67 -13.80 12.97
CA TRP A 84 -2.58 -14.91 12.75
C TRP A 84 -3.86 -14.50 12.00
N GLU A 85 -4.45 -13.40 12.44
CA GLU A 85 -5.69 -12.88 11.85
C GLU A 85 -5.46 -12.41 10.41
N GLU A 86 -4.37 -11.67 10.18
CA GLU A 86 -4.02 -11.17 8.85
C GLU A 86 -3.69 -12.30 7.88
N ASN A 87 -3.03 -13.34 8.35
CA ASN A 87 -2.72 -14.49 7.52
C ASN A 87 -4.03 -15.12 6.98
N GLY A 88 -5.05 -15.21 7.83
CA GLY A 88 -6.36 -15.69 7.41
C GLY A 88 -7.02 -14.78 6.39
N LYS A 89 -6.96 -13.46 6.62
CA LYS A 89 -7.52 -12.46 5.69
C LYS A 89 -6.85 -12.52 4.33
N LEU A 90 -5.52 -12.64 4.30
CA LEU A 90 -4.76 -12.65 3.05
C LEU A 90 -5.06 -13.88 2.18
N LYS A 91 -5.61 -14.93 2.76
CA LYS A 91 -6.04 -16.13 2.03
C LYS A 91 -7.48 -16.05 1.57
N ASP A 92 -8.25 -15.08 2.06
CA ASP A 92 -9.65 -14.91 1.70
C ASP A 92 -9.77 -14.12 0.39
N GLU A 93 -10.40 -14.72 -0.62
CA GLU A 93 -10.58 -14.08 -1.92
C GLU A 93 -11.38 -12.79 -1.84
N GLY A 94 -12.40 -12.74 -0.97
CA GLY A 94 -13.19 -11.53 -0.79
C GLY A 94 -12.34 -10.37 -0.28
N TYR A 95 -11.45 -10.64 0.66
CA TYR A 95 -10.54 -9.63 1.17
C TYR A 95 -9.52 -9.22 0.11
N GLN A 96 -8.99 -10.17 -0.65
CA GLN A 96 -8.07 -9.89 -1.76
C GLN A 96 -8.73 -8.97 -2.79
N ASP A 97 -9.98 -9.23 -3.12
CA ASP A 97 -10.73 -8.41 -4.07
C ASP A 97 -10.90 -6.98 -3.54
N ARG A 98 -11.17 -6.84 -2.25
CA ARG A 98 -11.30 -5.51 -1.64
C ARG A 98 -9.97 -4.75 -1.64
N LEU A 99 -8.85 -5.44 -1.41
CA LEU A 99 -7.52 -4.82 -1.51
C LEU A 99 -7.26 -4.31 -2.91
N VAL A 100 -7.52 -5.14 -3.91
CA VAL A 100 -7.32 -4.76 -5.32
C VAL A 100 -8.19 -3.57 -5.68
N TRP A 101 -9.45 -3.59 -5.28
CA TRP A 101 -10.39 -2.51 -5.54
C TRP A 101 -9.93 -1.21 -4.89
N ALA A 102 -9.47 -1.28 -3.64
CA ALA A 102 -9.00 -0.10 -2.92
C ALA A 102 -7.78 0.52 -3.61
N ILE A 103 -6.83 -0.31 -4.02
CA ILE A 103 -5.64 0.16 -4.74
C ILE A 103 -6.06 0.81 -6.05
N HIS A 104 -6.95 0.17 -6.79
CA HIS A 104 -7.47 0.69 -8.06
C HIS A 104 -8.11 2.07 -7.86
N MET A 105 -8.97 2.21 -6.86
CA MET A 105 -9.65 3.48 -6.60
C MET A 105 -8.66 4.59 -6.23
N GLY A 106 -7.66 4.27 -5.42
CA GLY A 106 -6.62 5.23 -5.05
C GLY A 106 -5.82 5.70 -6.27
N VAL A 107 -5.46 4.78 -7.13
CA VAL A 107 -4.72 5.09 -8.37
C VAL A 107 -5.56 5.96 -9.28
N MET A 108 -6.84 5.62 -9.46
CA MET A 108 -7.73 6.39 -10.33
C MET A 108 -7.92 7.81 -9.81
N GLN A 109 -8.06 7.98 -8.51
CA GLN A 109 -8.14 9.32 -7.91
C GLN A 109 -6.87 10.11 -8.14
N TYR A 110 -5.71 9.45 -8.00
CA TYR A 110 -4.43 10.09 -8.26
C TYR A 110 -4.32 10.56 -9.71
N LEU A 111 -4.66 9.71 -10.66
CA LEU A 111 -4.53 10.02 -12.08
C LEU A 111 -5.52 11.10 -12.53
N ASN A 112 -6.58 11.31 -11.78
CA ASN A 112 -7.61 12.29 -12.12
C ASN A 112 -7.52 13.60 -11.34
N GLN A 113 -6.42 13.81 -10.64
CA GLN A 113 -6.18 15.08 -9.94
C GLN A 113 -5.97 16.23 -10.91
#